data_c1a0076fae609e0bc0f36754868d3bf0
#
_entry.id   c1a0076fae609e0bc0f36754868d3bf0
#
_cell.length_a   1.000
_cell.length_b   1.000
_cell.length_c   1.000
_cell.angle_alpha   90.00
_cell.angle_beta   90.00
_cell.angle_gamma   90.00
#
_symmetry.space_group_name_H-M   'P 1'
#
loop_
_entity.id
_entity.type
_entity.pdbx_description
1 polymer ?
#
loop_
_entity_poly.entity_id
_entity_poly.type
_entity_poly.pdbx_seq_one_letter_code
_entity_poly.pdbx_strand_id
1 'polypeptide(L)'
;MHSDITAILTDHGIICPRHHPHLADRVDRAVKSGHLAPILRGAYGLPDWAPTVEARVAAIRALYPNATFVRETAAHLTWWPELKLEAVQVAGPRVRRAPGFSFERRTVGTELREWDGAKFVTTPAQTVLDLIDSMGGAAIDEALRRKATTLEDLWTALRLGKERAGNRERERLLRESRDLPWSELERAAHVALRKAHIKGWATNHRVSVKDKDYFLDAAFPRLMLALEFDGWEFHRSFDSFIADRHHDVQLTLAGRTVLRFTDSTIETMPSSVSAMIRQLEAR
;
A
#
# COMPACT_ATOMS: atom_id res chain seq x y z
N MET A 1 34.82 -6.87 24.09
CA MET A 1 34.53 -5.63 23.35
C MET A 1 34.82 -4.44 24.26
N HIS A 2 35.25 -3.27 23.75
CA HIS A 2 35.56 -2.09 24.57
C HIS A 2 34.27 -1.50 25.16
N SER A 3 34.32 -1.01 26.43
CA SER A 3 33.14 -0.49 27.15
C SER A 3 32.38 0.60 26.36
N ASP A 4 33.13 1.53 25.76
CA ASP A 4 32.55 2.65 25.00
C ASP A 4 31.81 2.17 23.73
N ILE A 5 32.35 1.16 23.03
CA ILE A 5 31.68 0.54 21.89
C ILE A 5 30.41 -0.17 22.36
N THR A 6 30.46 -0.88 23.50
CA THR A 6 29.30 -1.56 24.05
C THR A 6 28.20 -0.57 24.42
N ALA A 7 28.52 0.55 25.07
CA ALA A 7 27.57 1.59 25.43
C ALA A 7 26.87 2.17 24.19
N ILE A 8 27.64 2.54 23.13
CA ILE A 8 27.10 3.06 21.88
C ILE A 8 26.15 2.05 21.21
N LEU A 9 26.54 0.77 21.19
CA LEU A 9 25.68 -0.28 20.60
C LEU A 9 24.42 -0.52 21.41
N THR A 10 24.47 -0.40 22.75
CA THR A 10 23.28 -0.51 23.61
C THR A 10 22.30 0.62 23.33
N ASP A 11 22.79 1.85 23.16
CA ASP A 11 21.95 3.03 22.96
C ASP A 11 21.42 3.16 21.52
N HIS A 12 22.22 2.78 20.52
CA HIS A 12 21.95 3.08 19.11
C HIS A 12 21.86 1.84 18.21
N GLY A 13 22.22 0.66 18.69
CA GLY A 13 22.29 -0.59 17.94
C GLY A 13 23.44 -0.65 16.91
N ILE A 14 23.99 0.50 16.51
CA ILE A 14 25.06 0.60 15.52
C ILE A 14 26.18 1.51 16.01
N ILE A 15 27.37 1.32 15.40
CA ILE A 15 28.49 2.24 15.55
C ILE A 15 29.00 2.69 14.18
N CYS A 16 29.18 4.02 14.04
CA CYS A 16 29.74 4.63 12.84
C CYS A 16 31.08 5.32 13.22
N PRO A 17 32.25 4.83 12.77
CA PRO A 17 33.54 5.42 13.11
C PRO A 17 33.66 6.90 12.78
N ARG A 18 32.95 7.37 11.72
CA ARG A 18 32.95 8.80 11.37
C ARG A 18 32.36 9.72 12.45
N HIS A 19 31.45 9.17 13.30
CA HIS A 19 30.85 9.89 14.42
C HIS A 19 31.69 9.75 15.70
N HIS A 20 32.58 8.73 15.73
CA HIS A 20 33.46 8.39 16.85
C HIS A 20 34.87 8.12 16.36
N PRO A 21 35.60 9.14 15.81
CA PRO A 21 36.91 8.94 15.19
C PRO A 21 37.94 8.29 16.11
N HIS A 22 37.86 8.60 17.43
CA HIS A 22 38.76 8.04 18.45
C HIS A 22 38.57 6.52 18.70
N LEU A 23 37.47 5.95 18.21
CA LEU A 23 37.18 4.52 18.28
C LEU A 23 37.47 3.77 16.98
N ALA A 24 37.90 4.44 15.90
CA ALA A 24 38.04 3.83 14.57
C ALA A 24 38.86 2.57 14.56
N ASP A 25 40.07 2.61 15.14
CA ASP A 25 40.99 1.44 15.21
C ASP A 25 40.42 0.32 16.06
N ARG A 26 39.63 0.64 17.09
CA ARG A 26 39.02 -0.36 17.95
C ARG A 26 37.85 -1.05 17.22
N VAL A 27 37.07 -0.29 16.47
CA VAL A 27 35.98 -0.82 15.61
C VAL A 27 36.59 -1.74 14.54
N ASP A 28 37.66 -1.32 13.87
CA ASP A 28 38.33 -2.15 12.85
C ASP A 28 38.83 -3.49 13.44
N ARG A 29 39.47 -3.46 14.62
CA ARG A 29 39.85 -4.67 15.34
C ARG A 29 38.69 -5.56 15.72
N ALA A 30 37.57 -4.96 16.20
CA ALA A 30 36.37 -5.70 16.56
C ALA A 30 35.69 -6.36 15.34
N VAL A 31 35.71 -5.71 14.18
CA VAL A 31 35.24 -6.30 12.91
C VAL A 31 36.17 -7.46 12.47
N LYS A 32 37.46 -7.27 12.51
CA LYS A 32 38.47 -8.34 12.16
C LYS A 32 38.35 -9.56 13.08
N SER A 33 38.00 -9.36 14.33
CA SER A 33 37.83 -10.46 15.31
C SER A 33 36.40 -11.04 15.33
N GLY A 34 35.48 -10.58 14.46
CA GLY A 34 34.13 -11.08 14.38
C GLY A 34 33.17 -10.61 15.48
N HIS A 35 33.60 -9.71 16.37
CA HIS A 35 32.74 -9.13 17.40
C HIS A 35 31.75 -8.09 16.84
N LEU A 36 32.07 -7.51 15.68
CA LEU A 36 31.18 -6.61 14.92
C LEU A 36 31.07 -7.11 13.48
N ALA A 37 29.90 -6.91 12.88
CA ALA A 37 29.62 -7.20 11.49
C ALA A 37 29.28 -5.92 10.73
N PRO A 38 29.68 -5.78 9.45
CA PRO A 38 29.31 -4.66 8.62
C PRO A 38 27.84 -4.74 8.24
N ILE A 39 27.09 -3.65 8.43
CA ILE A 39 25.71 -3.48 7.96
C ILE A 39 25.72 -2.75 6.60
N LEU A 40 26.45 -1.65 6.56
CA LEU A 40 26.76 -0.85 5.39
C LEU A 40 28.17 -0.29 5.56
N ARG A 41 28.84 0.06 4.45
CA ARG A 41 30.19 0.63 4.54
C ARG A 41 30.19 1.85 5.46
N GLY A 42 30.88 1.74 6.61
CA GLY A 42 30.98 2.77 7.63
C GLY A 42 29.94 2.70 8.74
N ALA A 43 29.09 1.65 8.76
CA ALA A 43 28.20 1.33 9.86
C ALA A 43 28.31 -0.15 10.22
N TYR A 44 28.46 -0.44 11.51
CA TYR A 44 28.70 -1.77 12.06
C TYR A 44 27.78 -2.02 13.24
N GLY A 45 27.38 -3.27 13.44
CA GLY A 45 26.54 -3.72 14.57
C GLY A 45 26.96 -5.08 15.06
N LEU A 46 26.23 -5.61 16.02
CA LEU A 46 26.44 -6.98 16.48
C LEU A 46 26.11 -7.98 15.34
N PRO A 47 26.83 -9.10 15.22
CA PRO A 47 26.65 -10.05 14.10
C PRO A 47 25.21 -10.55 13.94
N ASP A 48 24.51 -10.87 15.02
CA ASP A 48 23.15 -11.39 14.99
C ASP A 48 22.12 -10.30 14.65
N TRP A 49 22.44 -9.03 14.88
CA TRP A 49 21.55 -7.91 14.61
C TRP A 49 21.82 -7.27 13.23
N ALA A 50 23.06 -7.28 12.77
CA ALA A 50 23.47 -6.64 11.51
C ALA A 50 22.63 -7.04 10.27
N PRO A 51 22.10 -8.28 10.11
CA PRO A 51 21.28 -8.65 8.96
C PRO A 51 19.82 -8.19 9.06
N THR A 52 19.36 -7.60 10.17
CA THR A 52 17.97 -7.20 10.37
C THR A 52 17.60 -5.95 9.56
N VAL A 53 16.30 -5.74 9.35
CA VAL A 53 15.77 -4.54 8.70
C VAL A 53 16.06 -3.31 9.57
N GLU A 54 15.89 -3.43 10.87
CA GLU A 54 16.11 -2.37 11.86
C GLU A 54 17.56 -1.88 11.83
N ALA A 55 18.52 -2.80 11.76
CA ALA A 55 19.94 -2.46 11.62
C ALA A 55 20.23 -1.68 10.35
N ARG A 56 19.65 -2.12 9.23
CA ARG A 56 19.80 -1.45 7.93
C ARG A 56 19.17 -0.06 7.95
N VAL A 57 17.99 0.10 8.52
CA VAL A 57 17.33 1.41 8.70
C VAL A 57 18.20 2.32 9.58
N ALA A 58 18.71 1.82 10.70
CA ALA A 58 19.59 2.58 11.59
C ALA A 58 20.87 3.03 10.87
N ALA A 59 21.48 2.14 10.07
CA ALA A 59 22.68 2.47 9.28
C ALA A 59 22.40 3.60 8.26
N ILE A 60 21.26 3.58 7.56
CA ILE A 60 20.88 4.66 6.64
C ILE A 60 20.68 5.98 7.39
N ARG A 61 19.92 5.96 8.49
CA ARG A 61 19.70 7.16 9.32
C ARG A 61 21.02 7.81 9.76
N ALA A 62 21.95 7.01 10.24
CA ALA A 62 23.24 7.51 10.71
C ALA A 62 24.15 7.99 9.58
N LEU A 63 24.21 7.30 8.46
CA LEU A 63 25.11 7.62 7.37
C LEU A 63 24.55 8.66 6.39
N TYR A 64 23.24 8.69 6.21
CA TYR A 64 22.54 9.52 5.22
C TYR A 64 21.28 10.14 5.80
N PRO A 65 21.39 11.11 6.73
CA PRO A 65 20.24 11.66 7.46
C PRO A 65 19.19 12.33 6.57
N ASN A 66 19.57 12.76 5.36
CA ASN A 66 18.66 13.37 4.38
C ASN A 66 18.08 12.35 3.38
N ALA A 67 18.43 11.06 3.49
CA ALA A 67 17.87 10.04 2.65
C ALA A 67 16.39 9.80 2.97
N THR A 68 15.60 9.46 1.95
CA THR A 68 14.18 9.17 2.11
C THR A 68 13.95 7.68 1.90
N PHE A 69 13.33 7.00 2.86
CA PHE A 69 12.85 5.63 2.67
C PHE A 69 11.65 5.66 1.73
N VAL A 70 11.61 4.69 0.82
CA VAL A 70 10.64 4.66 -0.28
C VAL A 70 10.04 3.27 -0.45
N ARG A 71 9.00 3.14 -1.28
CA ARG A 71 8.38 1.86 -1.69
C ARG A 71 7.98 0.98 -0.50
N GLU A 72 8.25 -0.33 -0.59
CA GLU A 72 7.92 -1.32 0.44
C GLU A 72 8.52 -0.95 1.80
N THR A 73 9.72 -0.34 1.82
CA THR A 73 10.33 0.10 3.08
C THR A 73 9.55 1.22 3.73
N ALA A 74 9.10 2.22 2.96
CA ALA A 74 8.28 3.30 3.51
C ALA A 74 6.94 2.75 4.03
N ALA A 75 6.28 1.87 3.28
CA ALA A 75 5.04 1.23 3.70
C ALA A 75 5.22 0.45 5.00
N HIS A 76 6.24 -0.41 5.08
CA HIS A 76 6.55 -1.21 6.28
C HIS A 76 6.83 -0.35 7.51
N LEU A 77 7.57 0.75 7.34
CA LEU A 77 7.93 1.65 8.43
C LEU A 77 6.77 2.54 8.93
N THR A 78 5.67 2.62 8.19
CA THR A 78 4.58 3.57 8.49
C THR A 78 3.22 2.89 8.67
N TRP A 79 2.61 2.40 7.60
CA TRP A 79 1.21 1.98 7.62
C TRP A 79 0.99 0.49 7.27
N TRP A 80 2.04 -0.25 6.85
CA TRP A 80 1.94 -1.67 6.51
C TRP A 80 3.07 -2.51 7.14
N PRO A 81 3.15 -2.61 8.47
CA PRO A 81 4.28 -3.25 9.17
C PRO A 81 4.44 -4.74 8.87
N GLU A 82 3.38 -5.43 8.39
CA GLU A 82 3.45 -6.86 8.05
C GLU A 82 4.08 -7.11 6.68
N LEU A 83 4.29 -6.05 5.87
CA LEU A 83 4.90 -6.18 4.54
C LEU A 83 6.35 -6.65 4.67
N LYS A 84 6.64 -7.81 4.08
CA LYS A 84 7.99 -8.39 4.12
C LYS A 84 8.93 -7.61 3.22
N LEU A 85 10.13 -7.31 3.73
CA LEU A 85 11.17 -6.59 3.01
C LEU A 85 12.30 -7.53 2.60
N GLU A 86 12.62 -7.60 1.32
CA GLU A 86 13.82 -8.25 0.81
C GLU A 86 15.06 -7.34 0.95
N ALA A 87 14.86 -6.04 0.78
CA ALA A 87 15.89 -5.02 0.91
C ALA A 87 15.33 -3.72 1.44
N VAL A 88 16.16 -2.93 2.11
CA VAL A 88 15.81 -1.55 2.52
C VAL A 88 15.98 -0.62 1.31
N GLN A 89 14.89 0.00 0.89
CA GLN A 89 14.81 0.86 -0.29
C GLN A 89 14.89 2.33 0.10
N VAL A 90 15.81 3.04 -0.54
CA VAL A 90 16.18 4.41 -0.15
C VAL A 90 16.42 5.26 -1.39
N ALA A 91 15.85 6.46 -1.40
CA ALA A 91 16.12 7.49 -2.39
C ALA A 91 17.10 8.56 -1.86
N GLY A 92 17.92 9.08 -2.76
CA GLY A 92 18.83 10.20 -2.51
C GLY A 92 20.31 9.86 -2.47
N PRO A 93 20.79 8.87 -1.69
CA PRO A 93 22.22 8.59 -1.59
C PRO A 93 22.80 8.05 -2.89
N ARG A 94 23.97 8.56 -3.28
CA ARG A 94 24.77 8.00 -4.38
C ARG A 94 25.64 6.86 -3.86
N VAL A 95 25.02 5.75 -3.50
CA VAL A 95 25.73 4.55 -3.03
C VAL A 95 25.77 3.51 -4.14
N ARG A 96 26.89 2.78 -4.25
CA ARG A 96 26.99 1.57 -5.07
C ARG A 96 26.19 0.45 -4.41
N ARG A 97 25.91 -0.62 -5.15
CA ARG A 97 25.21 -1.81 -4.64
C ARG A 97 25.75 -2.26 -3.28
N ALA A 98 24.86 -2.46 -2.34
CA ALA A 98 25.14 -3.07 -1.04
C ALA A 98 24.09 -4.16 -0.78
N PRO A 99 24.48 -5.34 -0.27
CA PRO A 99 23.57 -6.43 0.05
C PRO A 99 22.48 -5.97 1.04
N GLY A 100 21.24 -6.32 0.77
CA GLY A 100 20.10 -5.94 1.60
C GLY A 100 19.65 -4.47 1.47
N PHE A 101 20.17 -3.74 0.47
CA PHE A 101 19.77 -2.37 0.16
C PHE A 101 19.44 -2.19 -1.33
N SER A 102 18.50 -1.32 -1.62
CA SER A 102 18.17 -0.80 -2.95
C SER A 102 18.22 0.72 -2.93
N PHE A 103 19.11 1.31 -3.74
CA PHE A 103 19.30 2.76 -3.78
C PHE A 103 18.76 3.34 -5.07
N GLU A 104 17.83 4.27 -4.96
CA GLU A 104 17.25 5.02 -6.08
C GLU A 104 17.95 6.38 -6.22
N ARG A 105 18.38 6.69 -7.45
CA ARG A 105 19.01 7.98 -7.79
C ARG A 105 17.94 9.03 -8.12
N ARG A 106 17.03 9.27 -7.19
CA ARG A 106 16.02 10.32 -7.35
C ARG A 106 15.95 11.19 -6.10
N THR A 107 15.51 12.42 -6.30
CA THR A 107 15.12 13.30 -5.21
C THR A 107 13.61 13.20 -5.02
N VAL A 108 13.16 12.99 -3.80
CA VAL A 108 11.75 13.06 -3.44
C VAL A 108 11.43 14.51 -3.06
N GLY A 109 10.42 15.10 -3.69
CA GLY A 109 9.95 16.45 -3.39
C GLY A 109 9.55 16.59 -1.91
N THR A 110 9.64 17.79 -1.37
CA THR A 110 9.32 18.05 0.05
C THR A 110 7.87 17.73 0.38
N GLU A 111 6.95 17.97 -0.55
CA GLU A 111 5.52 17.67 -0.39
C GLU A 111 5.19 16.18 -0.49
N LEU A 112 6.13 15.38 -0.98
CA LEU A 112 5.95 13.93 -1.20
C LEU A 112 6.70 13.09 -0.17
N ARG A 113 7.30 13.72 0.83
CA ARG A 113 7.97 13.07 1.96
C ARG A 113 7.66 13.75 3.27
N GLU A 114 7.76 13.02 4.34
CA GLU A 114 7.52 13.50 5.70
C GLU A 114 8.65 13.08 6.64
N TRP A 115 8.81 13.82 7.71
CA TRP A 115 9.73 13.51 8.80
C TRP A 115 8.94 12.90 9.96
N ASP A 116 9.23 11.65 10.32
CA ASP A 116 8.53 10.93 11.40
C ASP A 116 9.16 11.11 12.79
N GLY A 117 9.98 12.14 12.96
CA GLY A 117 10.75 12.39 14.19
C GLY A 117 12.14 11.75 14.19
N ALA A 118 12.43 10.86 13.23
CA ALA A 118 13.68 10.13 13.18
C ALA A 118 14.28 9.96 11.78
N LYS A 119 13.46 10.00 10.74
CA LYS A 119 13.85 9.74 9.36
C LYS A 119 12.85 10.36 8.37
N PHE A 120 13.28 10.55 7.12
CA PHE A 120 12.39 10.86 6.03
C PHE A 120 11.81 9.59 5.42
N VAL A 121 10.49 9.58 5.24
CA VAL A 121 9.75 8.56 4.51
C VAL A 121 8.91 9.23 3.44
N THR A 122 8.57 8.53 2.35
CA THR A 122 7.55 9.04 1.43
C THR A 122 6.20 9.10 2.13
N THR A 123 5.40 10.14 1.83
CA THR A 123 4.00 10.21 2.28
C THR A 123 3.27 8.93 1.88
N PRO A 124 2.23 8.50 2.60
CA PRO A 124 1.47 7.30 2.24
C PRO A 124 1.00 7.31 0.78
N ALA A 125 0.50 8.44 0.29
CA ALA A 125 0.08 8.60 -1.10
C ALA A 125 1.24 8.37 -2.10
N GLN A 126 2.40 8.99 -1.87
CA GLN A 126 3.58 8.78 -2.72
C GLN A 126 4.09 7.33 -2.62
N THR A 127 4.04 6.74 -1.42
CA THR A 127 4.42 5.34 -1.20
C THR A 127 3.56 4.39 -2.03
N VAL A 128 2.25 4.60 -2.05
CA VAL A 128 1.32 3.80 -2.88
C VAL A 128 1.67 3.94 -4.36
N LEU A 129 1.89 5.17 -4.86
CA LEU A 129 2.29 5.38 -6.26
C LEU A 129 3.62 4.68 -6.62
N ASP A 130 4.53 4.57 -5.64
CA ASP A 130 5.78 3.83 -5.81
C ASP A 130 5.57 2.31 -5.84
N LEU A 131 4.62 1.79 -5.06
CA LEU A 131 4.29 0.37 -4.97
C LEU A 131 3.52 -0.15 -6.19
N ILE A 132 2.89 0.72 -6.96
CA ILE A 132 2.19 0.32 -8.20
C ILE A 132 3.14 -0.41 -9.17
N ASP A 133 4.41 -0.05 -9.20
CA ASP A 133 5.39 -0.69 -10.08
C ASP A 133 5.60 -2.19 -9.76
N SER A 134 5.40 -2.60 -8.50
CA SER A 134 5.56 -3.99 -8.03
C SER A 134 4.25 -4.71 -7.75
N MET A 135 3.20 -4.00 -7.32
CA MET A 135 1.95 -4.57 -6.83
C MET A 135 0.72 -4.19 -7.67
N GLY A 136 0.88 -3.29 -8.65
CA GLY A 136 -0.25 -2.83 -9.44
C GLY A 136 -1.32 -2.15 -8.58
N GLY A 137 -2.58 -2.42 -8.90
CA GLY A 137 -3.74 -1.85 -8.19
C GLY A 137 -3.89 -2.31 -6.74
N ALA A 138 -3.38 -3.47 -6.37
CA ALA A 138 -3.45 -3.99 -5.00
C ALA A 138 -2.82 -3.04 -3.98
N ALA A 139 -1.78 -2.27 -4.38
CA ALA A 139 -1.19 -1.24 -3.52
C ALA A 139 -2.20 -0.15 -3.13
N ILE A 140 -3.05 0.27 -4.08
CA ILE A 140 -4.09 1.28 -3.85
C ILE A 140 -5.16 0.71 -2.91
N ASP A 141 -5.65 -0.49 -3.21
CA ASP A 141 -6.71 -1.13 -2.43
C ASP A 141 -6.30 -1.34 -0.98
N GLU A 142 -5.08 -1.84 -0.74
CA GLU A 142 -4.56 -2.06 0.60
C GLU A 142 -4.41 -0.75 1.38
N ALA A 143 -3.91 0.31 0.75
CA ALA A 143 -3.76 1.60 1.40
C ALA A 143 -5.10 2.24 1.76
N LEU A 144 -6.10 2.16 0.87
CA LEU A 144 -7.46 2.65 1.12
C LEU A 144 -8.14 1.82 2.22
N ARG A 145 -8.00 0.50 2.20
CA ARG A 145 -8.51 -0.41 3.23
C ARG A 145 -7.94 -0.09 4.61
N ARG A 146 -6.65 0.20 4.69
CA ARG A 146 -5.95 0.61 5.93
C ARG A 146 -6.21 2.07 6.32
N LYS A 147 -6.89 2.84 5.49
CA LYS A 147 -7.09 4.29 5.67
C LYS A 147 -5.77 5.05 5.80
N ALA A 148 -4.72 4.55 5.14
CA ALA A 148 -3.40 5.17 5.14
C ALA A 148 -3.37 6.44 4.28
N THR A 149 -4.22 6.50 3.24
CA THR A 149 -4.36 7.63 2.33
C THR A 149 -5.77 7.67 1.74
N THR A 150 -6.08 8.72 0.98
CA THR A 150 -7.33 8.88 0.23
C THR A 150 -7.06 8.92 -1.27
N LEU A 151 -8.09 8.72 -2.11
CA LEU A 151 -7.93 8.91 -3.55
C LEU A 151 -7.57 10.35 -3.92
N GLU A 152 -8.05 11.33 -3.18
CA GLU A 152 -7.70 12.73 -3.37
C GLU A 152 -6.20 12.98 -3.16
N ASP A 153 -5.63 12.40 -2.08
CA ASP A 153 -4.19 12.47 -1.80
C ASP A 153 -3.39 11.77 -2.90
N LEU A 154 -3.85 10.62 -3.38
CA LEU A 154 -3.20 9.88 -4.47
C LEU A 154 -3.17 10.70 -5.77
N TRP A 155 -4.28 11.34 -6.14
CA TRP A 155 -4.34 12.24 -7.28
C TRP A 155 -3.44 13.47 -7.09
N THR A 156 -3.35 13.99 -5.87
CA THR A 156 -2.47 15.11 -5.53
C THR A 156 -1.01 14.70 -5.66
N ALA A 157 -0.61 13.56 -5.10
CA ALA A 157 0.75 13.04 -5.22
C ALA A 157 1.12 12.76 -6.69
N LEU A 158 0.20 12.22 -7.51
CA LEU A 158 0.42 12.01 -8.94
C LEU A 158 0.66 13.32 -9.68
N ARG A 159 -0.09 14.39 -9.36
CA ARG A 159 0.10 15.72 -9.96
C ARG A 159 1.45 16.33 -9.60
N LEU A 160 1.90 16.18 -8.36
CA LEU A 160 3.20 16.66 -7.90
C LEU A 160 4.37 15.91 -8.58
N GLY A 161 4.18 14.65 -8.92
CA GLY A 161 5.16 13.79 -9.59
C GLY A 161 4.93 13.63 -11.11
N LYS A 162 4.33 14.60 -11.81
CA LYS A 162 3.80 14.45 -13.19
C LYS A 162 4.81 14.06 -14.27
N GLU A 163 6.09 14.31 -14.10
CA GLU A 163 7.12 13.95 -15.09
C GLU A 163 7.75 12.57 -14.85
N ARG A 164 7.19 11.79 -13.94
CA ARG A 164 7.75 10.51 -13.54
C ARG A 164 7.35 9.38 -14.51
N ALA A 165 8.33 8.57 -14.90
CA ALA A 165 8.06 7.37 -15.69
C ALA A 165 7.03 6.45 -15.01
N GLY A 166 6.15 5.84 -15.79
CA GLY A 166 5.07 4.97 -15.27
C GLY A 166 3.80 5.72 -14.84
N ASN A 167 3.74 7.04 -14.89
CA ASN A 167 2.56 7.81 -14.47
C ASN A 167 1.31 7.49 -15.28
N ARG A 168 1.44 7.10 -16.57
CA ARG A 168 0.29 6.69 -17.39
C ARG A 168 -0.43 5.47 -16.77
N GLU A 169 0.32 4.51 -16.29
CA GLU A 169 -0.24 3.32 -15.62
C GLU A 169 -0.81 3.66 -14.25
N ARG A 170 -0.12 4.51 -13.46
CA ARG A 170 -0.63 5.02 -12.20
C ARG A 170 -1.95 5.75 -12.38
N GLU A 171 -2.04 6.65 -13.37
CA GLU A 171 -3.27 7.37 -13.71
C GLU A 171 -4.39 6.41 -14.13
N ARG A 172 -4.08 5.39 -14.95
CA ARG A 172 -5.05 4.36 -15.34
C ARG A 172 -5.63 3.65 -14.13
N LEU A 173 -4.76 3.15 -13.25
CA LEU A 173 -5.16 2.43 -12.03
C LEU A 173 -5.94 3.33 -11.06
N LEU A 174 -5.55 4.60 -10.91
CA LEU A 174 -6.31 5.55 -10.09
C LEU A 174 -7.69 5.84 -10.68
N ARG A 175 -7.83 5.91 -12.01
CA ARG A 175 -9.14 6.06 -12.67
C ARG A 175 -10.04 4.84 -12.44
N GLU A 176 -9.46 3.65 -12.45
CA GLU A 176 -10.17 2.41 -12.13
C GLU A 176 -10.55 2.33 -10.65
N SER A 177 -9.74 2.92 -9.77
CA SER A 177 -9.95 2.96 -8.31
C SER A 177 -10.79 4.14 -7.82
N ARG A 178 -10.99 5.19 -8.63
CA ARG A 178 -11.75 6.40 -8.21
C ARG A 178 -13.16 6.08 -7.74
N ASP A 179 -13.66 4.92 -8.12
CA ASP A 179 -14.97 4.41 -7.73
C ASP A 179 -14.93 3.69 -6.36
N LEU A 180 -13.78 3.74 -5.67
CA LEU A 180 -13.53 3.17 -4.35
C LEU A 180 -13.82 1.66 -4.27
N PRO A 181 -13.20 0.80 -5.11
CA PRO A 181 -13.28 -0.63 -4.87
C PRO A 181 -12.54 -0.97 -3.58
N TRP A 182 -13.23 -1.63 -2.68
CA TRP A 182 -12.68 -2.05 -1.38
C TRP A 182 -11.92 -3.37 -1.47
N SER A 183 -12.03 -4.07 -2.62
CA SER A 183 -11.43 -5.37 -2.85
C SER A 183 -10.91 -5.54 -4.28
N GLU A 184 -10.00 -6.48 -4.47
CA GLU A 184 -9.49 -6.87 -5.79
C GLU A 184 -10.62 -7.39 -6.68
N LEU A 185 -11.60 -8.09 -6.10
CA LEU A 185 -12.79 -8.58 -6.79
C LEU A 185 -13.64 -7.44 -7.36
N GLU A 186 -13.89 -6.38 -6.60
CA GLU A 186 -14.62 -5.19 -7.10
C GLU A 186 -13.89 -4.53 -8.27
N ARG A 187 -12.55 -4.43 -8.17
CA ARG A 187 -11.73 -3.91 -9.27
C ARG A 187 -11.85 -4.76 -10.52
N ALA A 188 -11.77 -6.10 -10.38
CA ALA A 188 -11.94 -7.03 -11.48
C ALA A 188 -13.34 -6.92 -12.10
N ALA A 189 -14.38 -6.78 -11.28
CA ALA A 189 -15.75 -6.57 -11.70
C ALA A 189 -15.92 -5.29 -12.52
N HIS A 190 -15.40 -4.17 -12.04
CA HIS A 190 -15.45 -2.89 -12.77
C HIS A 190 -14.74 -2.96 -14.13
N VAL A 191 -13.58 -3.64 -14.19
CA VAL A 191 -12.85 -3.86 -15.44
C VAL A 191 -13.67 -4.74 -16.39
N ALA A 192 -14.30 -5.81 -15.89
CA ALA A 192 -15.12 -6.72 -16.68
C ALA A 192 -16.36 -6.02 -17.27
N LEU A 193 -17.06 -5.21 -16.49
CA LEU A 193 -18.21 -4.40 -16.97
C LEU A 193 -17.80 -3.42 -18.08
N ARG A 194 -16.64 -2.75 -17.92
CA ARG A 194 -16.12 -1.82 -18.94
C ARG A 194 -15.70 -2.56 -20.22
N LYS A 195 -15.01 -3.70 -20.11
CA LYS A 195 -14.62 -4.54 -21.26
C LYS A 195 -15.83 -5.06 -22.03
N ALA A 196 -16.90 -5.39 -21.34
CA ALA A 196 -18.17 -5.81 -21.94
C ALA A 196 -19.01 -4.64 -22.48
N HIS A 197 -18.49 -3.41 -22.42
CA HIS A 197 -19.19 -2.18 -22.86
C HIS A 197 -20.54 -1.96 -22.15
N ILE A 198 -20.75 -2.51 -20.97
CA ILE A 198 -21.95 -2.29 -20.16
C ILE A 198 -21.89 -0.87 -19.60
N LYS A 199 -22.93 -0.07 -19.86
CA LYS A 199 -23.01 1.35 -19.48
C LYS A 199 -24.18 1.60 -18.54
N GLY A 200 -24.19 2.79 -17.91
CA GLY A 200 -25.34 3.24 -17.08
C GLY A 200 -25.26 2.80 -15.64
N TRP A 201 -24.13 2.27 -15.19
CA TRP A 201 -23.89 1.92 -13.79
C TRP A 201 -23.03 2.97 -13.09
N ALA A 202 -23.17 3.04 -11.77
CA ALA A 202 -22.39 3.85 -10.86
C ALA A 202 -21.82 2.95 -9.74
N THR A 203 -20.68 3.29 -9.23
CA THR A 203 -20.01 2.58 -8.13
C THR A 203 -20.26 3.29 -6.82
N ASN A 204 -20.12 2.58 -5.72
CA ASN A 204 -20.32 3.11 -4.37
C ASN A 204 -21.62 3.95 -4.28
N HIS A 205 -22.68 3.43 -4.89
CA HIS A 205 -23.93 4.17 -5.07
C HIS A 205 -24.71 4.21 -3.75
N ARG A 206 -24.87 5.43 -3.21
CA ARG A 206 -25.64 5.64 -2.00
C ARG A 206 -27.14 5.43 -2.24
N VAL A 207 -27.74 4.60 -1.40
CA VAL A 207 -29.18 4.34 -1.37
C VAL A 207 -29.68 4.55 0.04
N SER A 208 -30.63 5.47 0.20
CA SER A 208 -31.29 5.68 1.48
C SER A 208 -32.57 4.82 1.55
N VAL A 209 -32.64 3.94 2.54
CA VAL A 209 -33.82 3.10 2.82
C VAL A 209 -34.28 3.39 4.23
N LYS A 210 -35.46 3.95 4.38
CA LYS A 210 -35.94 4.53 5.64
C LYS A 210 -34.92 5.58 6.14
N ASP A 211 -34.45 5.49 7.34
CA ASP A 211 -33.49 6.44 7.95
C ASP A 211 -32.02 5.95 7.88
N LYS A 212 -31.73 4.95 7.04
CA LYS A 212 -30.39 4.37 6.92
C LYS A 212 -29.85 4.46 5.50
N ASP A 213 -28.59 4.87 5.38
CA ASP A 213 -27.87 4.89 4.12
C ASP A 213 -27.11 3.58 3.92
N TYR A 214 -27.19 3.08 2.70
CA TYR A 214 -26.47 1.93 2.20
C TYR A 214 -25.60 2.35 1.01
N PHE A 215 -24.44 1.75 0.87
CA PHE A 215 -23.55 1.97 -0.26
C PHE A 215 -23.41 0.65 -1.01
N LEU A 216 -23.78 0.66 -2.28
CA LEU A 216 -23.73 -0.50 -3.17
C LEU A 216 -22.42 -0.51 -3.92
N ASP A 217 -21.76 -1.65 -4.04
CA ASP A 217 -20.47 -1.79 -4.75
C ASP A 217 -20.59 -1.30 -6.20
N ALA A 218 -21.66 -1.70 -6.90
CA ALA A 218 -22.07 -1.10 -8.15
C ALA A 218 -23.61 -1.12 -8.28
N ALA A 219 -24.19 -0.16 -8.99
CA ALA A 219 -25.63 -0.09 -9.20
C ALA A 219 -25.97 0.44 -10.58
N PHE A 220 -27.11 0.02 -11.10
CA PHE A 220 -27.82 0.63 -12.22
C PHE A 220 -29.03 1.41 -11.67
N PRO A 221 -28.86 2.69 -11.35
CA PRO A 221 -29.89 3.43 -10.62
C PRO A 221 -31.25 3.47 -11.34
N ARG A 222 -31.23 3.61 -12.68
CA ARG A 222 -32.45 3.64 -13.50
C ARG A 222 -33.21 2.32 -13.54
N LEU A 223 -32.51 1.19 -13.34
CA LEU A 223 -33.09 -0.15 -13.38
C LEU A 223 -33.35 -0.72 -11.99
N MET A 224 -33.04 0.03 -10.94
CA MET A 224 -33.12 -0.43 -9.54
C MET A 224 -32.33 -1.75 -9.34
N LEU A 225 -31.22 -1.93 -10.06
CA LEU A 225 -30.37 -3.12 -9.99
C LEU A 225 -29.10 -2.79 -9.19
N ALA A 226 -28.80 -3.61 -8.18
CA ALA A 226 -27.59 -3.57 -7.38
C ALA A 226 -26.69 -4.76 -7.70
N LEU A 227 -25.39 -4.53 -7.72
CA LEU A 227 -24.36 -5.56 -7.81
C LEU A 227 -23.52 -5.48 -6.55
N GLU A 228 -23.31 -6.63 -5.90
CA GLU A 228 -22.48 -6.79 -4.71
C GLU A 228 -21.38 -7.80 -5.01
N PHE A 229 -20.16 -7.55 -4.52
CA PHE A 229 -18.98 -8.36 -4.80
C PHE A 229 -18.41 -8.92 -3.50
N ASP A 230 -18.65 -10.22 -3.26
CA ASP A 230 -18.27 -10.94 -2.05
C ASP A 230 -16.93 -11.66 -2.25
N GLY A 231 -15.80 -11.05 -1.89
CA GLY A 231 -14.48 -11.69 -1.91
C GLY A 231 -14.32 -12.76 -0.81
N TRP A 232 -13.51 -13.79 -1.09
CA TRP A 232 -13.27 -14.93 -0.19
C TRP A 232 -12.55 -14.55 1.13
N GLU A 233 -11.84 -13.42 1.19
CA GLU A 233 -10.98 -13.07 2.32
C GLU A 233 -11.69 -12.51 3.56
N PHE A 234 -12.99 -12.32 3.53
CA PHE A 234 -13.73 -11.93 4.73
C PHE A 234 -13.99 -13.16 5.62
N HIS A 235 -13.20 -13.32 6.67
CA HIS A 235 -13.59 -14.10 7.85
C HIS A 235 -14.88 -13.50 8.43
N ARG A 236 -16.01 -13.92 7.89
CA ARG A 236 -17.34 -13.49 8.36
C ARG A 236 -17.55 -14.03 9.77
N SER A 237 -17.56 -13.12 10.73
CA SER A 237 -18.17 -13.45 12.01
C SER A 237 -19.68 -13.73 11.78
N PHE A 238 -20.28 -14.50 12.66
CA PHE A 238 -21.74 -14.79 12.61
C PHE A 238 -22.56 -13.50 12.58
N ASP A 239 -22.10 -12.45 13.25
CA ASP A 239 -22.74 -11.14 13.30
C ASP A 239 -22.69 -10.39 11.96
N SER A 240 -21.59 -10.51 11.20
CA SER A 240 -21.50 -9.92 9.86
C SER A 240 -22.42 -10.62 8.86
N PHE A 241 -22.56 -11.94 8.97
CA PHE A 241 -23.48 -12.72 8.13
C PHE A 241 -24.95 -12.32 8.34
N ILE A 242 -25.36 -12.05 9.59
CA ILE A 242 -26.72 -11.56 9.91
C ILE A 242 -26.90 -10.13 9.38
N ALA A 243 -25.93 -9.27 9.53
CA ALA A 243 -26.00 -7.88 9.04
C ALA A 243 -26.14 -7.82 7.50
N ASP A 244 -25.43 -8.66 6.76
CA ASP A 244 -25.52 -8.75 5.29
C ASP A 244 -26.89 -9.24 4.82
N ARG A 245 -27.48 -10.20 5.52
CA ARG A 245 -28.86 -10.64 5.20
C ARG A 245 -29.90 -9.57 5.45
N HIS A 246 -29.75 -8.79 6.52
CA HIS A 246 -30.59 -7.64 6.78
C HIS A 246 -30.45 -6.58 5.68
N HIS A 247 -29.26 -6.36 5.17
CA HIS A 247 -28.97 -5.46 4.06
C HIS A 247 -29.76 -5.86 2.79
N ASP A 248 -29.64 -7.12 2.37
CA ASP A 248 -30.35 -7.64 1.19
C ASP A 248 -31.87 -7.52 1.29
N VAL A 249 -32.41 -7.85 2.45
CA VAL A 249 -33.85 -7.71 2.70
C VAL A 249 -34.32 -6.26 2.56
N GLN A 250 -33.57 -5.30 3.10
CA GLN A 250 -33.94 -3.88 3.01
C GLN A 250 -33.86 -3.36 1.56
N LEU A 251 -32.85 -3.75 0.79
CA LEU A 251 -32.73 -3.39 -0.63
C LEU A 251 -33.87 -3.99 -1.46
N THR A 252 -34.21 -5.25 -1.21
CA THR A 252 -35.32 -5.95 -1.88
C THR A 252 -36.67 -5.30 -1.55
N LEU A 253 -36.90 -4.98 -0.28
CA LEU A 253 -38.11 -4.24 0.15
C LEU A 253 -38.19 -2.82 -0.45
N ALA A 254 -37.05 -2.22 -0.76
CA ALA A 254 -36.97 -0.96 -1.50
C ALA A 254 -37.14 -1.14 -3.02
N GLY A 255 -37.54 -2.33 -3.49
CA GLY A 255 -37.82 -2.63 -4.90
C GLY A 255 -36.56 -2.87 -5.76
N ARG A 256 -35.40 -3.10 -5.15
CA ARG A 256 -34.17 -3.34 -5.88
C ARG A 256 -33.95 -4.83 -6.13
N THR A 257 -33.47 -5.13 -7.33
CA THR A 257 -32.90 -6.46 -7.64
C THR A 257 -31.43 -6.45 -7.23
N VAL A 258 -30.99 -7.44 -6.47
CA VAL A 258 -29.59 -7.56 -6.04
C VAL A 258 -28.98 -8.80 -6.71
N LEU A 259 -27.84 -8.63 -7.38
CA LEU A 259 -27.00 -9.72 -7.88
C LEU A 259 -25.69 -9.75 -7.10
N ARG A 260 -25.31 -10.93 -6.61
CA ARG A 260 -24.06 -11.14 -5.90
C ARG A 260 -23.09 -11.96 -6.73
N PHE A 261 -21.83 -11.54 -6.70
CA PHE A 261 -20.74 -12.21 -7.40
C PHE A 261 -19.58 -12.47 -6.46
N THR A 262 -18.91 -13.59 -6.67
CA THR A 262 -17.71 -14.01 -5.94
C THR A 262 -16.56 -14.18 -6.92
N ASP A 263 -15.35 -14.46 -6.43
CA ASP A 263 -14.18 -14.76 -7.26
C ASP A 263 -14.48 -15.85 -8.31
N SER A 264 -15.26 -16.87 -7.93
CA SER A 264 -15.63 -17.97 -8.83
C SER A 264 -16.67 -17.62 -9.90
N THR A 265 -17.40 -16.53 -9.74
CA THR A 265 -18.49 -16.13 -10.66
C THR A 265 -18.19 -14.85 -11.44
N ILE A 266 -17.05 -14.22 -11.18
CA ILE A 266 -16.70 -12.93 -11.79
C ILE A 266 -16.55 -13.01 -13.32
N GLU A 267 -16.08 -14.14 -13.86
CA GLU A 267 -15.92 -14.33 -15.29
C GLU A 267 -17.26 -14.35 -16.05
N THR A 268 -18.30 -14.90 -15.44
CA THR A 268 -19.65 -14.99 -16.02
C THR A 268 -20.51 -13.76 -15.69
N MET A 269 -20.06 -12.89 -14.81
CA MET A 269 -20.78 -11.71 -14.33
C MET A 269 -21.28 -10.81 -15.49
N PRO A 270 -20.48 -10.44 -16.51
CA PRO A 270 -20.96 -9.56 -17.57
C PRO A 270 -22.17 -10.11 -18.33
N SER A 271 -22.18 -11.43 -18.58
CA SER A 271 -23.29 -12.12 -19.27
C SER A 271 -24.56 -12.11 -18.41
N SER A 272 -24.42 -12.38 -17.11
CA SER A 272 -25.54 -12.37 -16.15
C SER A 272 -26.12 -10.96 -15.99
N VAL A 273 -25.26 -9.95 -15.87
CA VAL A 273 -25.68 -8.53 -15.78
C VAL A 273 -26.41 -8.10 -17.06
N SER A 274 -25.88 -8.44 -18.24
CA SER A 274 -26.52 -8.11 -19.52
C SER A 274 -27.89 -8.78 -19.68
N ALA A 275 -28.03 -10.02 -19.21
CA ALA A 275 -29.32 -10.73 -19.24
C ALA A 275 -30.32 -10.06 -18.29
N MET A 276 -29.90 -9.69 -17.09
CA MET A 276 -30.76 -8.99 -16.11
C MET A 276 -31.19 -7.60 -16.61
N ILE A 277 -30.28 -6.84 -17.21
CA ILE A 277 -30.63 -5.54 -17.83
C ILE A 277 -31.73 -5.71 -18.85
N ARG A 278 -31.59 -6.63 -19.80
CA ARG A 278 -32.63 -6.91 -20.82
C ARG A 278 -33.98 -7.31 -20.18
N GLN A 279 -33.96 -8.11 -19.11
CA GLN A 279 -35.17 -8.51 -18.39
C GLN A 279 -35.85 -7.33 -17.70
N LEU A 280 -35.07 -6.41 -17.11
CA LEU A 280 -35.62 -5.25 -16.42
C LEU A 280 -36.10 -4.16 -17.38
N GLU A 281 -35.46 -3.99 -18.54
CA GLU A 281 -35.90 -3.07 -19.59
C GLU A 281 -37.15 -3.54 -20.34
N ALA A 282 -37.48 -4.81 -20.29
CA ALA A 282 -38.66 -5.41 -20.90
C ALA A 282 -39.92 -5.33 -20.00
N ARG A 283 -39.81 -4.84 -18.77
CA ARG A 283 -40.90 -4.64 -17.80
C ARG A 283 -41.51 -3.26 -17.93
#